data_dd7208ab972c57c0d5e3a9b951130e6c
#
_entry.id   dd7208ab972c57c0d5e3a9b951130e6c
#
_cell.length_a   1.000
_cell.length_b   1.000
_cell.length_c   1.000
_cell.angle_alpha   90.00
_cell.angle_beta   90.00
_cell.angle_gamma   90.00
#
_symmetry.space_group_name_H-M   'P 1'
#
loop_
_entity.id
_entity.type
_entity.pdbx_description
1 polymer ?
#
loop_
_entity_poly.entity_id
_entity_poly.type
_entity_poly.pdbx_seq_one_letter_code
_entity_poly.pdbx_strand_id
1 'polypeptide(L)'
;MNLMTKATESSNIASVEQWFTSFQDSVCHSLEGTDGTKKFIEDKWERSGFGFGRTKILSQGSVFEQAGVNFSSVKGDALPPAATAKRPELVGRSFRAMGVSIVVHPNNPYVPTTHANLRFIRADKDGEEPVWWFGGGFDLTPYYGFEEDAIFWHTAARDACSKYGEDIYPKFKHWCDAVSYTHLTLPTILLV
;
A
#
# COMPACT_ATOMS: atom_id res chain seq x y z
N MET A 1 -2.72 23.53 -17.75
CA MET A 1 -2.51 22.11 -18.08
C MET A 1 -3.71 21.36 -17.53
N ASN A 2 -4.51 20.77 -18.41
CA ASN A 2 -5.89 20.37 -18.13
C ASN A 2 -5.93 19.14 -17.18
N LEU A 3 -6.67 19.24 -16.08
CA LEU A 3 -6.88 18.15 -15.10
C LEU A 3 -7.41 16.85 -15.74
N MET A 4 -8.17 16.96 -16.81
CA MET A 4 -8.69 15.80 -17.56
C MET A 4 -7.59 15.00 -18.29
N THR A 5 -6.53 15.65 -18.79
CA THR A 5 -5.42 14.96 -19.46
C THR A 5 -4.57 14.15 -18.47
N LYS A 6 -4.40 14.64 -17.24
CA LYS A 6 -3.73 13.90 -16.17
C LYS A 6 -4.54 12.68 -15.68
N ALA A 7 -5.86 12.78 -15.66
CA ALA A 7 -6.73 11.68 -15.26
C ALA A 7 -6.66 10.50 -16.24
N THR A 8 -6.54 10.76 -17.53
CA THR A 8 -6.45 9.72 -18.57
C THR A 8 -5.12 8.95 -18.52
N GLU A 9 -4.02 9.63 -18.20
CA GLU A 9 -2.71 8.98 -18.01
C GLU A 9 -2.66 8.13 -16.73
N SER A 10 -3.26 8.59 -15.64
CA SER A 10 -3.30 7.85 -14.36
C SER A 10 -4.17 6.59 -14.41
N SER A 11 -5.11 6.49 -15.35
CA SER A 11 -5.93 5.29 -15.55
C SER A 11 -5.27 4.22 -16.42
N ASN A 12 -4.08 4.47 -16.94
CA ASN A 12 -3.33 3.48 -17.72
C ASN A 12 -2.77 2.38 -16.82
N ILE A 13 -3.39 1.22 -16.87
CA ILE A 13 -3.06 0.04 -16.06
C ILE A 13 -1.59 -0.35 -16.20
N ALA A 14 -1.04 -0.34 -17.41
CA ALA A 14 0.35 -0.74 -17.67
C ALA A 14 1.35 0.21 -17.01
N SER A 15 1.10 1.51 -17.06
CA SER A 15 1.96 2.51 -16.41
C SER A 15 1.91 2.39 -14.89
N VAL A 16 0.73 2.14 -14.32
CA VAL A 16 0.57 1.93 -12.88
C VAL A 16 1.29 0.65 -12.43
N GLU A 17 1.15 -0.43 -13.18
CA GLU A 17 1.82 -1.70 -12.91
C GLU A 17 3.35 -1.56 -12.96
N GLN A 18 3.87 -0.88 -13.97
CA GLN A 18 5.30 -0.59 -14.09
C GLN A 18 5.79 0.26 -12.91
N TRP A 19 5.02 1.25 -12.49
CA TRP A 19 5.38 2.07 -11.35
C TRP A 19 5.44 1.25 -10.05
N PHE A 20 4.43 0.40 -9.78
CA PHE A 20 4.42 -0.43 -8.58
C PHE A 20 5.57 -1.45 -8.56
N THR A 21 5.89 -2.06 -9.69
CA THR A 21 7.01 -3.00 -9.78
C THR A 21 8.36 -2.30 -9.57
N SER A 22 8.55 -1.11 -10.14
CA SER A 22 9.75 -0.29 -9.92
C SER A 22 9.84 0.20 -8.47
N PHE A 23 8.71 0.57 -7.87
CA PHE A 23 8.66 0.95 -6.47
C PHE A 23 9.06 -0.21 -5.55
N GLN A 24 8.53 -1.43 -5.79
CA GLN A 24 8.95 -2.62 -5.07
C GLN A 24 10.47 -2.83 -5.15
N ASP A 25 11.06 -2.70 -6.33
CA ASP A 25 12.51 -2.87 -6.52
C ASP A 25 13.30 -1.80 -5.77
N SER A 26 12.85 -0.55 -5.78
CA SER A 26 13.49 0.55 -5.05
C SER A 26 13.46 0.34 -3.54
N VAL A 27 12.33 -0.10 -2.99
CA VAL A 27 12.20 -0.41 -1.56
C VAL A 27 13.12 -1.56 -1.17
N CYS A 28 13.14 -2.65 -1.94
CA CYS A 28 14.03 -3.78 -1.68
C CYS A 28 15.50 -3.33 -1.69
N HIS A 29 15.91 -2.55 -2.69
CA HIS A 29 17.27 -2.03 -2.79
C HIS A 29 17.66 -1.18 -1.57
N SER A 30 16.76 -0.30 -1.12
CA SER A 30 17.00 0.54 0.07
C SER A 30 17.15 -0.30 1.34
N LEU A 31 16.28 -1.28 1.55
CA LEU A 31 16.34 -2.19 2.71
C LEU A 31 17.61 -3.06 2.66
N GLU A 32 17.99 -3.57 1.50
CA GLU A 32 19.25 -4.30 1.31
C GLU A 32 20.49 -3.46 1.63
N GLY A 33 20.46 -2.18 1.24
CA GLY A 33 21.51 -1.23 1.57
C GLY A 33 21.62 -0.95 3.07
N THR A 34 20.48 -0.89 3.75
CA THR A 34 20.42 -0.73 5.21
C THR A 34 20.87 -1.98 5.95
N ASP A 35 20.46 -3.17 5.51
CA ASP A 35 20.86 -4.44 6.12
C ASP A 35 22.36 -4.75 5.91
N GLY A 36 22.88 -4.50 4.73
CA GLY A 36 24.28 -4.68 4.35
C GLY A 36 24.76 -6.12 4.19
N THR A 37 23.99 -7.13 4.63
CA THR A 37 24.42 -8.54 4.64
C THR A 37 23.54 -9.47 3.81
N LYS A 38 22.25 -9.20 3.73
CA LYS A 38 21.29 -10.07 3.04
C LYS A 38 20.66 -9.38 1.84
N LYS A 39 20.16 -10.21 0.95
CA LYS A 39 19.43 -9.79 -0.26
C LYS A 39 18.03 -10.39 -0.22
N PHE A 40 17.09 -9.71 -0.89
CA PHE A 40 15.76 -10.24 -1.09
C PHE A 40 15.78 -11.44 -2.04
N ILE A 41 15.07 -12.48 -1.67
CA ILE A 41 14.78 -13.63 -2.53
C ILE A 41 13.42 -13.37 -3.17
N GLU A 42 13.37 -13.48 -4.49
CA GLU A 42 12.15 -13.26 -5.27
C GLU A 42 11.47 -14.60 -5.57
N ASP A 43 10.14 -14.64 -5.38
CA ASP A 43 9.25 -15.69 -5.85
C ASP A 43 8.14 -15.09 -6.69
N LYS A 44 7.88 -15.67 -7.86
CA LYS A 44 6.84 -15.24 -8.80
C LYS A 44 5.73 -16.26 -8.83
N TRP A 45 4.49 -15.79 -8.79
CA TRP A 45 3.33 -16.63 -8.95
C TRP A 45 2.40 -16.08 -10.03
N GLU A 46 1.73 -16.98 -10.69
CA GLU A 46 0.69 -16.67 -11.66
C GLU A 46 -0.48 -17.65 -11.49
N ARG A 47 -1.70 -17.13 -11.56
CA ARG A 47 -2.95 -17.89 -11.56
C ARG A 47 -3.75 -17.51 -12.79
N SER A 48 -3.92 -18.46 -13.70
CA SER A 48 -4.68 -18.25 -14.93
C SER A 48 -6.07 -17.69 -14.63
N GLY A 49 -6.45 -16.65 -15.36
CA GLY A 49 -7.73 -15.95 -15.20
C GLY A 49 -7.84 -15.04 -13.99
N PHE A 50 -6.94 -15.13 -13.00
CA PHE A 50 -7.02 -14.36 -11.76
C PHE A 50 -5.97 -13.25 -11.67
N GLY A 51 -4.70 -13.52 -11.98
CA GLY A 51 -3.63 -12.54 -11.89
C GLY A 51 -2.27 -13.14 -11.57
N PHE A 52 -1.34 -12.28 -11.22
CA PHE A 52 0.03 -12.64 -10.91
C PHE A 52 0.58 -11.77 -9.78
N GLY A 53 1.73 -12.16 -9.25
CA GLY A 53 2.45 -11.39 -8.25
C GLY A 53 3.92 -11.74 -8.17
N ARG A 54 4.62 -10.90 -7.43
CA ARG A 54 6.04 -11.00 -7.19
C ARG A 54 6.30 -10.74 -5.71
N THR A 55 6.59 -11.83 -4.99
CA THR A 55 6.90 -11.81 -3.56
C THR A 55 8.41 -11.66 -3.40
N LYS A 56 8.86 -10.74 -2.57
CA LYS A 56 10.26 -10.59 -2.20
C LYS A 56 10.41 -10.64 -0.70
N ILE A 57 11.28 -11.54 -0.21
CA ILE A 57 11.51 -11.79 1.21
C ILE A 57 13.01 -11.68 1.51
N LEU A 58 13.36 -10.90 2.52
CA LEU A 58 14.65 -10.89 3.18
C LEU A 58 14.50 -11.52 4.56
N SER A 59 15.39 -12.42 4.94
CA SER A 59 15.34 -13.09 6.23
C SER A 59 16.73 -13.23 6.84
N GLN A 60 16.79 -13.20 8.17
CA GLN A 60 18.02 -13.41 8.95
C GLN A 60 19.14 -12.42 8.56
N GLY A 61 18.76 -11.17 8.35
CA GLY A 61 19.70 -10.09 8.09
C GLY A 61 20.39 -9.58 9.36
N SER A 62 21.34 -8.67 9.19
CA SER A 62 22.03 -8.03 10.32
C SER A 62 21.18 -6.98 11.03
N VAL A 63 20.32 -6.29 10.27
CA VAL A 63 19.41 -5.25 10.79
C VAL A 63 17.98 -5.77 10.83
N PHE A 64 17.55 -6.53 9.82
CA PHE A 64 16.19 -7.04 9.72
C PHE A 64 16.13 -8.54 9.99
N GLU A 65 15.36 -8.94 11.01
CA GLU A 65 14.99 -10.33 11.21
C GLU A 65 14.25 -10.87 9.98
N GLN A 66 13.27 -10.09 9.53
CA GLN A 66 12.51 -10.41 8.34
C GLN A 66 11.94 -9.14 7.69
N ALA A 67 11.96 -9.10 6.37
CA ALA A 67 11.25 -8.08 5.60
C ALA A 67 10.55 -8.71 4.39
N GLY A 68 9.34 -8.29 4.12
CA GLY A 68 8.57 -8.69 2.95
C GLY A 68 8.13 -7.49 2.14
N VAL A 69 8.34 -7.53 0.83
CA VAL A 69 7.86 -6.53 -0.12
C VAL A 69 7.16 -7.25 -1.26
N ASN A 70 5.82 -7.19 -1.27
CA ASN A 70 5.00 -8.04 -2.11
C ASN A 70 4.19 -7.20 -3.09
N PHE A 71 4.39 -7.41 -4.38
CA PHE A 71 3.54 -6.88 -5.44
C PHE A 71 2.52 -7.92 -5.88
N SER A 72 1.29 -7.48 -6.16
CA SER A 72 0.27 -8.29 -6.81
C SER A 72 -0.56 -7.47 -7.78
N SER A 73 -1.01 -8.13 -8.86
CA SER A 73 -1.96 -7.61 -9.84
C SER A 73 -3.02 -8.68 -10.07
N VAL A 74 -4.22 -8.45 -9.59
CA VAL A 74 -5.35 -9.39 -9.65
C VAL A 74 -6.55 -8.78 -10.35
N LYS A 75 -7.39 -9.62 -10.94
CA LYS A 75 -8.61 -9.23 -11.65
C LYS A 75 -9.75 -10.18 -11.32
N GLY A 76 -10.96 -9.71 -11.53
CA GLY A 76 -12.17 -10.52 -11.39
C GLY A 76 -13.36 -9.87 -12.10
N ASP A 77 -14.38 -10.70 -12.33
CA ASP A 77 -15.57 -10.29 -13.07
C ASP A 77 -16.55 -9.43 -12.24
N ALA A 78 -16.40 -9.44 -10.91
CA ALA A 78 -17.17 -8.61 -10.00
C ALA A 78 -16.38 -8.26 -8.75
N LEU A 79 -16.58 -7.04 -8.25
CA LEU A 79 -16.06 -6.62 -6.95
C LEU A 79 -16.76 -7.37 -5.80
N PRO A 80 -16.04 -7.68 -4.71
CA PRO A 80 -16.65 -8.28 -3.52
C PRO A 80 -17.79 -7.41 -2.96
N PRO A 81 -18.86 -8.02 -2.38
CA PRO A 81 -19.98 -7.28 -1.81
C PRO A 81 -19.57 -6.23 -0.78
N ALA A 82 -18.53 -6.50 0.01
CA ALA A 82 -18.00 -5.53 0.98
C ALA A 82 -17.46 -4.24 0.32
N ALA A 83 -16.91 -4.34 -0.90
CA ALA A 83 -16.41 -3.17 -1.63
C ALA A 83 -17.54 -2.35 -2.28
N THR A 84 -18.69 -2.97 -2.56
CA THR A 84 -19.83 -2.32 -3.23
C THR A 84 -20.90 -1.81 -2.26
N ALA A 85 -20.87 -2.24 -0.98
CA ALA A 85 -21.91 -1.94 0.01
C ALA A 85 -22.18 -0.44 0.22
N LYS A 86 -21.13 0.40 0.10
CA LYS A 86 -21.24 1.87 0.22
C LYS A 86 -21.03 2.60 -1.12
N ARG A 87 -20.89 1.85 -2.21
CA ARG A 87 -20.57 2.37 -3.55
C ARG A 87 -21.40 1.63 -4.60
N PRO A 88 -22.71 1.93 -4.72
CA PRO A 88 -23.61 1.22 -5.63
C PRO A 88 -23.20 1.34 -7.12
N GLU A 89 -22.46 2.40 -7.48
CA GLU A 89 -21.93 2.59 -8.84
C GLU A 89 -20.89 1.53 -9.25
N LEU A 90 -20.38 0.74 -8.28
CA LEU A 90 -19.43 -0.33 -8.55
C LEU A 90 -20.09 -1.69 -8.79
N VAL A 91 -21.38 -1.80 -8.56
CA VAL A 91 -22.10 -3.07 -8.72
C VAL A 91 -22.09 -3.53 -10.19
N GLY A 92 -21.75 -4.79 -10.41
CA GLY A 92 -21.70 -5.40 -11.74
C GLY A 92 -20.51 -4.96 -12.61
N ARG A 93 -19.51 -4.31 -12.03
CA ARG A 93 -18.26 -3.98 -12.72
C ARG A 93 -17.23 -5.09 -12.52
N SER A 94 -16.53 -5.45 -13.59
CA SER A 94 -15.28 -6.18 -13.50
C SER A 94 -14.21 -5.29 -12.86
N PHE A 95 -13.16 -5.89 -12.30
CA PHE A 95 -12.13 -5.09 -11.67
C PHE A 95 -10.71 -5.59 -11.95
N ARG A 96 -9.77 -4.67 -11.83
CA ARG A 96 -8.35 -4.95 -11.63
C ARG A 96 -7.89 -4.22 -10.37
N ALA A 97 -7.23 -4.95 -9.49
CA ALA A 97 -6.60 -4.40 -8.29
C ALA A 97 -5.12 -4.76 -8.30
N MET A 98 -4.27 -3.78 -8.06
CA MET A 98 -2.83 -4.01 -7.95
C MET A 98 -2.25 -3.19 -6.82
N GLY A 99 -1.13 -3.63 -6.28
CA GLY A 99 -0.48 -2.88 -5.21
C GLY A 99 0.77 -3.53 -4.67
N VAL A 100 1.43 -2.79 -3.79
CA VAL A 100 2.59 -3.25 -3.03
C VAL A 100 2.24 -3.24 -1.54
N SER A 101 2.56 -4.34 -0.87
CA SER A 101 2.48 -4.48 0.58
C SER A 101 3.89 -4.68 1.13
N ILE A 102 4.21 -3.94 2.19
CA ILE A 102 5.52 -3.92 2.82
C ILE A 102 5.34 -4.26 4.30
N VAL A 103 6.19 -5.12 4.82
CA VAL A 103 6.33 -5.37 6.25
C VAL A 103 7.80 -5.50 6.59
N VAL A 104 8.24 -4.87 7.67
CA VAL A 104 9.62 -4.89 8.10
C VAL A 104 9.69 -5.15 9.61
N HIS A 105 10.37 -6.24 9.98
CA HIS A 105 10.65 -6.63 11.36
C HIS A 105 12.15 -6.46 11.65
N PRO A 106 12.53 -5.42 12.40
CA PRO A 106 13.92 -5.24 12.83
C PRO A 106 14.35 -6.29 13.87
N ASN A 107 15.64 -6.63 13.90
CA ASN A 107 16.23 -7.46 14.95
C ASN A 107 16.21 -6.77 16.33
N ASN A 108 16.38 -5.45 16.34
CA ASN A 108 16.37 -4.67 17.57
C ASN A 108 14.94 -4.41 18.03
N PRO A 109 14.50 -4.91 19.20
CA PRO A 109 13.12 -4.72 19.68
C PRO A 109 12.79 -3.27 20.04
N TYR A 110 13.77 -2.39 20.13
CA TYR A 110 13.56 -0.95 20.32
C TYR A 110 13.24 -0.21 19.02
N VAL A 111 13.43 -0.85 17.86
CA VAL A 111 13.05 -0.30 16.57
C VAL A 111 11.69 -0.86 16.17
N PRO A 112 10.69 -0.03 15.92
CA PRO A 112 9.33 -0.49 15.62
C PRO A 112 9.25 -1.35 14.37
N THR A 113 8.42 -2.38 14.41
CA THR A 113 7.90 -3.01 13.20
C THR A 113 7.09 -2.00 12.40
N THR A 114 7.26 -2.00 11.10
CA THR A 114 6.50 -1.11 10.22
C THR A 114 5.79 -1.88 9.12
N HIS A 115 4.62 -1.37 8.75
CA HIS A 115 3.83 -1.83 7.61
C HIS A 115 3.53 -0.66 6.70
N ALA A 116 3.48 -0.94 5.40
CA ALA A 116 2.96 0.01 4.44
C ALA A 116 2.24 -0.74 3.31
N ASN A 117 1.24 -0.10 2.71
CA ASN A 117 0.64 -0.61 1.49
C ASN A 117 0.24 0.54 0.57
N LEU A 118 0.32 0.28 -0.71
CA LEU A 118 -0.17 1.14 -1.78
C LEU A 118 -1.02 0.28 -2.70
N ARG A 119 -2.18 0.79 -3.10
CA ARG A 119 -3.13 0.07 -3.94
C ARG A 119 -3.66 0.96 -5.04
N PHE A 120 -3.94 0.35 -6.17
CA PHE A 120 -4.73 0.92 -7.26
C PHE A 120 -5.86 -0.05 -7.57
N ILE A 121 -7.06 0.46 -7.71
CA ILE A 121 -8.23 -0.31 -8.12
C ILE A 121 -8.86 0.41 -9.30
N ARG A 122 -9.21 -0.36 -10.32
CA ARG A 122 -10.00 0.08 -11.45
C ARG A 122 -11.16 -0.88 -11.66
N ALA A 123 -12.35 -0.32 -11.83
CA ALA A 123 -13.59 -1.04 -12.07
C ALA A 123 -14.21 -0.61 -13.41
N ASP A 124 -14.36 -1.57 -14.30
CA ASP A 124 -14.80 -1.36 -15.67
C ASP A 124 -16.20 -1.99 -15.91
N LYS A 125 -17.00 -1.34 -16.75
CA LYS A 125 -18.27 -1.86 -17.26
C LYS A 125 -18.48 -1.38 -18.67
N ASP A 126 -18.92 -2.26 -19.53
CA ASP A 126 -19.11 -1.96 -20.95
C ASP A 126 -20.09 -0.78 -21.15
N GLY A 127 -19.67 0.19 -21.96
CA GLY A 127 -20.45 1.38 -22.26
C GLY A 127 -20.45 2.46 -21.16
N GLU A 128 -19.74 2.26 -20.05
CA GLU A 128 -19.61 3.23 -18.98
C GLU A 128 -18.15 3.66 -18.77
N GLU A 129 -17.93 4.87 -18.27
CA GLU A 129 -16.59 5.34 -17.88
C GLU A 129 -16.03 4.48 -16.73
N PRO A 130 -14.73 4.16 -16.78
CA PRO A 130 -14.08 3.40 -15.70
C PRO A 130 -14.06 4.19 -14.40
N VAL A 131 -14.29 3.51 -13.29
CA VAL A 131 -14.10 4.08 -11.95
C VAL A 131 -12.77 3.56 -11.40
N TRP A 132 -11.89 4.46 -10.97
CA TRP A 132 -10.60 4.07 -10.42
C TRP A 132 -10.18 4.96 -9.27
N TRP A 133 -9.35 4.42 -8.39
CA TRP A 133 -8.80 5.16 -7.26
C TRP A 133 -7.48 4.55 -6.77
N PHE A 134 -6.71 5.35 -6.07
CA PHE A 134 -5.59 4.91 -5.27
C PHE A 134 -5.97 4.90 -3.79
N GLY A 135 -5.37 3.98 -3.04
CA GLY A 135 -5.44 3.93 -1.59
C GLY A 135 -4.13 3.42 -1.03
N GLY A 136 -3.95 3.57 0.27
CA GLY A 136 -2.75 3.09 0.91
C GLY A 136 -2.59 3.64 2.31
N GLY A 137 -1.53 3.21 2.98
CA GLY A 137 -1.19 3.68 4.31
C GLY A 137 0.07 3.05 4.84
N PHE A 138 0.50 3.53 6.00
CA PHE A 138 1.65 3.01 6.71
C PHE A 138 1.46 3.21 8.21
N ASP A 139 2.05 2.31 8.99
CA ASP A 139 1.93 2.29 10.44
C ASP A 139 3.25 1.88 11.12
N LEU A 140 3.33 2.18 12.42
CA LEU A 140 4.33 1.64 13.33
C LEU A 140 3.64 0.75 14.37
N THR A 141 4.28 -0.39 14.66
CA THR A 141 3.87 -1.29 15.74
C THR A 141 5.07 -1.50 16.68
N PRO A 142 5.28 -0.62 17.65
CA PRO A 142 6.41 -0.71 18.57
C PRO A 142 6.18 -1.78 19.65
N TYR A 143 7.24 -2.51 20.04
CA TYR A 143 7.26 -3.26 21.28
C TYR A 143 7.48 -2.34 22.49
N TYR A 144 8.32 -1.31 22.31
CA TYR A 144 8.60 -0.27 23.31
C TYR A 144 8.30 1.08 22.64
N GLY A 145 7.39 1.84 23.24
CA GLY A 145 6.97 3.14 22.70
C GLY A 145 7.97 4.24 23.05
N PHE A 146 8.48 4.91 22.04
CA PHE A 146 9.26 6.14 22.17
C PHE A 146 8.49 7.28 21.51
N GLU A 147 8.36 8.40 22.18
CA GLU A 147 7.62 9.56 21.68
C GLU A 147 8.26 10.11 20.41
N GLU A 148 9.57 10.09 20.33
CA GLU A 148 10.35 10.56 19.18
C GLU A 148 10.00 9.78 17.90
N ASP A 149 9.81 8.47 17.99
CA ASP A 149 9.42 7.64 16.84
C ASP A 149 8.02 8.04 16.33
N ALA A 150 7.09 8.27 17.26
CA ALA A 150 5.74 8.71 16.90
C ALA A 150 5.75 10.09 16.24
N ILE A 151 6.51 11.04 16.81
CA ILE A 151 6.67 12.39 16.24
C ILE A 151 7.28 12.31 14.85
N PHE A 152 8.34 11.54 14.67
CA PHE A 152 9.00 11.36 13.38
C PHE A 152 8.04 10.78 12.33
N TRP A 153 7.32 9.73 12.69
CA TRP A 153 6.39 9.05 11.79
C TRP A 153 5.24 9.95 11.35
N HIS A 154 4.62 10.66 12.29
CA HIS A 154 3.56 11.62 12.00
C HIS A 154 4.07 12.82 11.19
N THR A 155 5.31 13.24 11.41
CA THR A 155 5.95 14.30 10.61
C THR A 155 6.15 13.83 9.17
N ALA A 156 6.67 12.63 8.95
CA ALA A 156 6.82 12.06 7.62
C ALA A 156 5.47 11.93 6.87
N ALA A 157 4.42 11.51 7.58
CA ALA A 157 3.08 11.44 7.03
C ALA A 157 2.53 12.82 6.63
N ARG A 158 2.70 13.82 7.50
CA ARG A 158 2.29 15.20 7.22
C ARG A 158 3.04 15.76 6.02
N ASP A 159 4.35 15.58 5.95
CA ASP A 159 5.18 16.10 4.88
C ASP A 159 4.84 15.44 3.51
N ALA A 160 4.48 14.17 3.52
CA ALA A 160 3.99 13.49 2.34
C ALA A 160 2.64 14.05 1.85
N CYS A 161 1.74 14.39 2.78
CA CYS A 161 0.40 14.90 2.47
C CYS A 161 0.38 16.39 2.10
N SER A 162 1.21 17.22 2.74
CA SER A 162 1.17 18.68 2.64
C SER A 162 1.36 19.22 1.22
N LYS A 163 2.04 18.47 0.37
CA LYS A 163 2.21 18.78 -1.06
C LYS A 163 0.89 18.82 -1.85
N TYR A 164 -0.16 18.24 -1.31
CA TYR A 164 -1.47 18.09 -1.95
C TYR A 164 -2.56 18.92 -1.29
N GLY A 165 -2.28 19.53 -0.13
CA GLY A 165 -3.19 20.39 0.60
C GLY A 165 -2.93 20.32 2.11
N GLU A 166 -3.10 21.44 2.81
CA GLU A 166 -2.86 21.52 4.25
C GLU A 166 -3.88 20.72 5.09
N ASP A 167 -5.08 20.50 4.56
CA ASP A 167 -6.17 19.77 5.17
C ASP A 167 -6.07 18.23 5.02
N ILE A 168 -5.22 17.77 4.11
CA ILE A 168 -5.12 16.33 3.75
C ILE A 168 -4.65 15.50 4.94
N TYR A 169 -3.54 15.89 5.57
CA TYR A 169 -3.02 15.16 6.72
C TYR A 169 -3.98 15.15 7.92
N PRO A 170 -4.51 16.29 8.38
CA PRO A 170 -5.50 16.31 9.48
C PRO A 170 -6.71 15.42 9.21
N LYS A 171 -7.24 15.44 7.99
CA LYS A 171 -8.36 14.60 7.57
C LYS A 171 -8.05 13.11 7.67
N PHE A 172 -6.93 12.67 7.11
CA PHE A 172 -6.54 11.27 7.15
C PHE A 172 -6.14 10.81 8.55
N LYS A 173 -5.45 11.67 9.32
CA LYS A 173 -5.14 11.37 10.71
C LYS A 173 -6.40 11.14 11.54
N HIS A 174 -7.37 12.05 11.45
CA HIS A 174 -8.64 11.90 12.15
C HIS A 174 -9.36 10.60 11.78
N TRP A 175 -9.32 10.21 10.52
CA TRP A 175 -9.89 8.95 10.07
C TRP A 175 -9.17 7.73 10.64
N CYS A 176 -7.84 7.71 10.63
CA CYS A 176 -7.03 6.64 11.23
C CYS A 176 -7.27 6.54 12.74
N ASP A 177 -7.34 7.65 13.45
CA ASP A 177 -7.62 7.69 14.89
C ASP A 177 -9.01 7.08 15.19
N ALA A 178 -10.04 7.41 14.40
CA ALA A 178 -11.38 6.87 14.56
C ALA A 178 -11.44 5.34 14.34
N VAL A 179 -10.68 4.82 13.38
CA VAL A 179 -10.57 3.37 13.14
C VAL A 179 -9.89 2.67 14.32
N SER A 180 -8.81 3.25 14.86
CA SER A 180 -8.09 2.70 16.01
C SER A 180 -8.95 2.61 17.27
N TYR A 181 -9.82 3.58 17.52
CA TYR A 181 -10.76 3.55 18.63
C TYR A 181 -11.87 2.48 18.49
N THR A 182 -12.22 2.14 17.27
CA THR A 182 -13.31 1.17 17.00
C THR A 182 -12.80 -0.28 17.08
N HIS A 183 -11.51 -0.52 16.90
CA HIS A 183 -10.88 -1.84 16.87
C HIS A 183 -9.74 -1.95 17.88
N LEU A 184 -10.05 -1.93 19.16
CA LEU A 184 -9.10 -2.05 20.28
C LEU A 184 -8.30 -3.37 20.33
N THR A 185 -8.43 -4.26 19.37
CA THR A 185 -7.78 -5.57 19.38
C THR A 185 -6.77 -5.82 18.26
N LEU A 186 -6.69 -4.97 17.25
CA LEU A 186 -5.64 -5.06 16.21
C LEU A 186 -5.46 -3.69 15.55
N PRO A 187 -4.23 -3.16 15.47
CA PRO A 187 -3.95 -1.97 14.68
C PRO A 187 -3.96 -2.34 13.20
N THR A 188 -5.14 -2.46 12.64
CA THR A 188 -5.29 -2.63 11.20
C THR A 188 -5.71 -1.31 10.61
N ILE A 189 -4.77 -0.59 10.04
CA ILE A 189 -5.06 0.60 9.27
C ILE A 189 -5.66 0.17 7.96
N LEU A 190 -6.94 0.30 7.82
CA LEU A 190 -7.65 0.21 6.56
C LEU A 190 -7.71 1.60 5.97
N LEU A 191 -6.87 1.85 4.97
CA LEU A 191 -6.96 3.03 4.13
C LEU A 191 -7.67 2.67 2.84
N VAL A 192 -8.69 3.40 2.55
CA VAL A 192 -9.45 3.33 1.30
C VAL A 192 -8.95 4.39 0.34
#